data_e4ccfab55750215b774f8ec9fe23fbd8
#
_entry.id   e4ccfab55750215b774f8ec9fe23fbd8
#
_cell.length_a   1.000
_cell.length_b   1.000
_cell.length_c   1.000
_cell.angle_alpha   90.00
_cell.angle_beta   90.00
_cell.angle_gamma   90.00
#
_symmetry.space_group_name_H-M   'P 1'
#
loop_
_entity.id
_entity.type
_entity.pdbx_description
1 polymer ?
#
loop_
_entity_poly.entity_id
_entity_poly.type
_entity_poly.pdbx_seq_one_letter_code
_entity_poly.pdbx_strand_id
1 'polypeptide(L)'
;MRVDLLAEADALHALGPNGAPHRDTIYLTVVDGDRMMVSLIYSVFHAFGGGLASSQYGINFQNRGGGFSLVEGHPNELKGGKRPMHTIIPAMLSRGTQPFATFGVMGGQYQSCGHARAISNLLDYGMDPQAVVDGARSFPQDGKLDVERGYDAKTVAKLSSMGHAINSDIGPIGGGQMIVLDHDNGCLVGGSDPRKDGIALGY
;
A
#
# COMPACT_ATOMS: atom_id res chain seq x y z
N MET A 1 7.23 27.27 -25.96
CA MET A 1 8.32 26.42 -25.44
C MET A 1 7.72 25.01 -25.30
N ARG A 2 7.94 24.12 -26.25
CA ARG A 2 7.56 22.70 -26.17
C ARG A 2 8.68 22.02 -25.37
N VAL A 3 8.44 21.72 -24.12
CA VAL A 3 9.32 20.84 -23.36
C VAL A 3 9.07 19.44 -23.87
N ASP A 4 10.10 18.73 -24.24
CA ASP A 4 9.99 17.33 -24.70
C ASP A 4 9.85 16.43 -23.46
N LEU A 5 8.63 16.43 -22.91
CA LEU A 5 8.27 15.76 -21.65
C LEU A 5 8.40 14.23 -21.73
N LEU A 6 8.52 13.65 -22.94
CA LEU A 6 8.61 12.20 -23.11
C LEU A 6 10.04 11.67 -22.87
N ALA A 7 11.06 12.42 -23.26
CA ALA A 7 12.45 12.02 -23.05
C ALA A 7 12.89 12.11 -21.59
N GLU A 8 12.35 13.06 -20.82
CA GLU A 8 12.58 13.14 -19.37
C GLU A 8 11.80 12.10 -18.57
N ALA A 9 10.62 11.69 -19.02
CA ALA A 9 9.82 10.66 -18.35
C ALA A 9 10.52 9.28 -18.40
N ASP A 10 11.13 8.92 -19.53
CA ASP A 10 11.86 7.66 -19.68
C ASP A 10 13.14 7.63 -18.82
N ALA A 11 13.81 8.77 -18.64
CA ALA A 11 14.97 8.89 -17.76
C ALA A 11 14.62 8.74 -16.27
N LEU A 12 13.43 9.20 -15.84
CA LEU A 12 12.95 9.08 -14.46
C LEU A 12 12.51 7.65 -14.13
N HIS A 13 12.09 6.84 -15.10
CA HIS A 13 11.81 5.42 -14.91
C HIS A 13 13.06 4.57 -14.61
N ALA A 14 14.25 5.09 -14.92
CA ALA A 14 15.52 4.37 -14.80
C ALA A 14 16.19 4.50 -13.42
N LEU A 15 15.66 5.26 -12.48
CA LEU A 15 16.37 5.67 -11.26
C LEU A 15 16.05 4.85 -10.00
N GLY A 16 15.51 3.65 -10.10
CA GLY A 16 15.42 2.72 -8.96
C GLY A 16 16.63 1.80 -8.90
N PRO A 17 17.24 1.53 -7.74
CA PRO A 17 18.44 0.66 -7.65
C PRO A 17 18.23 -0.79 -8.13
N ASN A 18 17.02 -1.20 -8.46
CA ASN A 18 16.69 -2.53 -8.99
C ASN A 18 15.62 -2.50 -10.10
N GLY A 19 15.43 -1.37 -10.81
CA GLY A 19 14.48 -1.30 -11.93
C GLY A 19 13.00 -1.39 -11.56
N ALA A 20 12.66 -1.57 -10.30
CA ALA A 20 11.28 -1.56 -9.84
C ALA A 20 10.80 -0.11 -9.68
N PRO A 21 9.67 0.28 -10.25
CA PRO A 21 9.13 1.62 -10.08
C PRO A 21 8.86 1.87 -8.59
N HIS A 22 9.58 2.83 -8.00
CA HIS A 22 9.32 3.28 -6.64
C HIS A 22 7.90 3.83 -6.58
N ARG A 23 7.04 3.24 -5.76
CA ARG A 23 5.64 3.65 -5.60
C ARG A 23 5.54 4.49 -4.35
N ASP A 24 5.34 5.79 -4.54
CA ASP A 24 5.23 6.75 -3.44
C ASP A 24 3.79 6.85 -2.94
N THR A 25 3.55 6.20 -1.84
CA THR A 25 2.31 6.29 -1.07
C THR A 25 2.67 6.35 0.41
N ILE A 26 2.10 7.28 1.13
CA ILE A 26 2.14 7.29 2.58
C ILE A 26 0.75 7.03 3.14
N TYR A 27 0.72 6.45 4.32
CA TYR A 27 -0.50 6.29 5.11
C TYR A 27 -0.23 6.75 6.54
N LEU A 28 -1.18 7.49 7.10
CA LEU A 28 -1.19 7.83 8.50
C LEU A 28 -2.58 7.58 9.09
N THR A 29 -2.59 7.27 10.36
CA THR A 29 -3.83 7.17 11.14
C THR A 29 -3.65 7.81 12.50
N VAL A 30 -4.72 8.43 12.99
CA VAL A 30 -4.76 9.12 14.28
C VAL A 30 -6.07 8.76 14.98
N VAL A 31 -5.99 8.57 16.28
CA VAL A 31 -7.18 8.45 17.15
C VAL A 31 -7.00 9.41 18.31
N ASP A 32 -7.94 10.29 18.52
CA ASP A 32 -7.89 11.28 19.61
C ASP A 32 -8.48 10.74 20.94
N GLY A 33 -8.49 11.59 21.98
CA GLY A 33 -9.03 11.26 23.28
C GLY A 33 -10.53 10.95 23.28
N ASP A 34 -11.28 11.55 22.37
CA ASP A 34 -12.72 11.31 22.19
C ASP A 34 -13.01 10.13 21.26
N ARG A 35 -11.97 9.40 20.85
CA ARG A 35 -12.03 8.25 19.94
C ARG A 35 -12.47 8.59 18.52
N MET A 36 -12.33 9.84 18.10
CA MET A 36 -12.44 10.19 16.69
C MET A 36 -11.26 9.61 15.94
N MET A 37 -11.53 8.92 14.83
CA MET A 37 -10.50 8.27 14.01
C MET A 37 -10.29 9.02 12.70
N VAL A 38 -9.04 9.20 12.32
CA VAL A 38 -8.63 9.65 11.00
C VAL A 38 -7.86 8.54 10.30
N SER A 39 -8.25 8.22 9.08
CA SER A 39 -7.56 7.30 8.18
C SER A 39 -7.20 8.08 6.92
N LEU A 40 -5.93 8.41 6.73
CA LEU A 40 -5.47 9.26 5.62
C LEU A 40 -4.42 8.54 4.79
N ILE A 41 -4.67 8.47 3.49
CA ILE A 41 -3.70 7.98 2.53
C ILE A 41 -3.41 9.05 1.47
N TYR A 42 -2.14 9.25 1.17
CA TYR A 42 -1.66 10.25 0.23
C TYR A 42 -0.67 9.61 -0.75
N SER A 43 -0.80 9.92 -2.04
CA SER A 43 0.02 9.30 -3.07
C SER A 43 0.14 10.19 -4.31
N VAL A 44 1.31 10.27 -4.87
CA VAL A 44 1.56 10.82 -6.21
C VAL A 44 1.64 9.71 -7.27
N PHE A 45 1.39 8.45 -6.89
CA PHE A 45 1.40 7.20 -7.64
C PHE A 45 2.82 6.67 -7.90
N HIS A 46 3.55 7.12 -8.92
CA HIS A 46 4.97 6.79 -9.08
C HIS A 46 5.86 7.77 -8.31
N ALA A 47 7.12 7.40 -8.06
CA ALA A 47 8.09 8.30 -7.44
C ALA A 47 8.14 9.65 -8.17
N PHE A 48 8.09 10.73 -7.39
CA PHE A 48 8.00 12.11 -7.90
C PHE A 48 6.79 12.39 -8.82
N GLY A 49 5.81 11.51 -8.91
CA GLY A 49 4.60 11.67 -9.72
C GLY A 49 4.90 11.82 -11.21
N GLY A 50 4.38 12.88 -11.82
CA GLY A 50 4.61 13.21 -13.23
C GLY A 50 5.92 13.95 -13.53
N GLY A 51 6.81 14.10 -12.55
CA GLY A 51 8.04 14.89 -12.70
C GLY A 51 7.81 16.40 -12.82
N LEU A 52 6.58 16.87 -12.64
CA LEU A 52 6.20 18.26 -12.68
C LEU A 52 5.78 18.75 -11.28
N ALA A 53 6.14 19.98 -10.96
CA ALA A 53 5.75 20.62 -9.71
C ALA A 53 5.21 22.02 -9.95
N SER A 54 4.33 22.49 -9.05
CA SER A 54 3.92 23.88 -9.00
C SER A 54 5.08 24.73 -8.51
N SER A 55 5.54 25.68 -9.32
CA SER A 55 6.58 26.62 -8.91
C SER A 55 6.14 27.56 -7.78
N GLN A 56 4.83 27.77 -7.64
CA GLN A 56 4.26 28.64 -6.61
C GLN A 56 4.14 27.95 -5.25
N TYR A 57 3.83 26.65 -5.23
CA TYR A 57 3.48 25.91 -4.00
C TYR A 57 4.44 24.76 -3.68
N GLY A 58 5.37 24.43 -4.57
CA GLY A 58 6.29 23.30 -4.39
C GLY A 58 5.58 21.93 -4.38
N ILE A 59 4.37 21.82 -4.96
CA ILE A 59 3.57 20.61 -4.96
C ILE A 59 3.86 19.81 -6.22
N ASN A 60 4.31 18.57 -6.06
CA ASN A 60 4.47 17.61 -7.15
C ASN A 60 3.11 17.12 -7.65
N PHE A 61 2.92 17.10 -8.97
CA PHE A 61 1.69 16.57 -9.56
C PHE A 61 1.76 15.05 -9.68
N GLN A 62 0.68 14.40 -9.25
CA GLN A 62 0.54 12.96 -9.35
C GLN A 62 0.44 12.51 -10.83
N ASN A 63 0.82 11.26 -11.12
CA ASN A 63 0.72 10.66 -12.45
C ASN A 63 -0.21 9.44 -12.50
N ARG A 64 -1.28 9.43 -11.72
CA ARG A 64 -2.23 8.30 -11.65
C ARG A 64 -2.91 7.98 -12.99
N GLY A 65 -2.95 8.93 -13.92
CA GLY A 65 -3.38 8.71 -15.29
C GLY A 65 -2.61 7.60 -16.02
N GLY A 66 -1.34 7.36 -15.65
CA GLY A 66 -0.55 6.22 -16.13
C GLY A 66 -1.12 4.83 -15.76
N GLY A 67 -2.11 4.79 -14.85
CA GLY A 67 -2.83 3.56 -14.51
C GLY A 67 -3.93 3.16 -15.51
N PHE A 68 -4.28 4.00 -16.50
CA PHE A 68 -5.23 3.63 -17.53
C PHE A 68 -4.67 2.56 -18.48
N SER A 69 -5.56 1.75 -19.04
CA SER A 69 -5.25 0.84 -20.16
C SER A 69 -5.49 1.55 -21.49
N LEU A 70 -4.60 1.31 -22.46
CA LEU A 70 -4.79 1.75 -23.85
C LEU A 70 -5.46 0.67 -24.72
N VAL A 71 -5.80 -0.48 -24.13
CA VAL A 71 -6.48 -1.58 -24.82
C VAL A 71 -7.97 -1.22 -24.95
N GLU A 72 -8.46 -1.20 -26.20
CA GLU A 72 -9.86 -0.92 -26.51
C GLU A 72 -10.79 -1.96 -25.84
N GLY A 73 -11.88 -1.48 -25.25
CA GLY A 73 -12.85 -2.32 -24.52
C GLY A 73 -12.41 -2.76 -23.11
N HIS A 74 -11.18 -2.44 -22.70
CA HIS A 74 -10.74 -2.76 -21.34
C HIS A 74 -11.55 -1.96 -20.30
N PRO A 75 -11.97 -2.56 -19.15
CA PRO A 75 -12.73 -1.84 -18.12
C PRO A 75 -12.07 -0.56 -17.63
N ASN A 76 -10.74 -0.51 -17.61
CA ASN A 76 -9.94 0.67 -17.23
C ASN A 76 -9.35 1.40 -18.47
N GLU A 77 -9.99 1.30 -19.64
CA GLU A 77 -9.58 2.02 -20.85
C GLU A 77 -9.60 3.53 -20.65
N LEU A 78 -8.61 4.22 -21.20
CA LEU A 78 -8.53 5.69 -21.20
C LEU A 78 -9.67 6.29 -22.04
N LYS A 79 -10.58 7.01 -21.39
CA LYS A 79 -11.69 7.73 -22.05
C LYS A 79 -11.94 9.07 -21.37
N GLY A 80 -12.51 10.01 -22.12
CA GLY A 80 -12.91 11.31 -21.58
C GLY A 80 -13.88 11.18 -20.41
N GLY A 81 -13.69 12.01 -19.36
CA GLY A 81 -14.55 12.03 -18.17
C GLY A 81 -14.41 10.82 -17.22
N LYS A 82 -13.51 9.89 -17.50
CA LYS A 82 -13.29 8.68 -16.71
C LYS A 82 -12.16 8.84 -15.70
N ARG A 83 -12.29 8.22 -14.53
CA ARG A 83 -11.20 8.10 -13.54
C ARG A 83 -10.42 6.81 -13.78
N PRO A 84 -9.08 6.80 -13.62
CA PRO A 84 -8.31 5.57 -13.62
C PRO A 84 -8.65 4.72 -12.40
N MET A 85 -8.32 3.43 -12.47
CA MET A 85 -8.40 2.55 -11.31
C MET A 85 -7.57 3.15 -10.15
N HIS A 86 -8.21 3.27 -8.99
CA HIS A 86 -7.55 3.75 -7.77
C HIS A 86 -7.10 2.58 -6.92
N THR A 87 -5.89 2.71 -6.37
CA THR A 87 -5.29 1.71 -5.48
C THR A 87 -5.29 2.15 -4.01
N ILE A 88 -5.54 3.44 -3.73
CA ILE A 88 -5.48 3.97 -2.37
C ILE A 88 -6.78 3.68 -1.60
N ILE A 89 -6.62 3.10 -0.40
CA ILE A 89 -7.70 2.55 0.41
C ILE A 89 -7.48 2.94 1.87
N PRO A 90 -7.91 4.14 2.32
CA PRO A 90 -7.99 4.40 3.76
C PRO A 90 -9.13 3.57 4.34
N ALA A 91 -8.89 2.84 5.42
CA ALA A 91 -9.87 1.91 5.97
C ALA A 91 -10.16 2.16 7.46
N MET A 92 -11.39 1.85 7.83
CA MET A 92 -11.85 1.78 9.21
C MET A 92 -12.69 0.52 9.40
N LEU A 93 -12.63 -0.08 10.58
CA LEU A 93 -13.46 -1.21 10.99
C LEU A 93 -14.35 -0.80 12.14
N SER A 94 -15.56 -1.36 12.16
CA SER A 94 -16.50 -1.22 13.27
C SER A 94 -17.11 -2.58 13.65
N ARG A 95 -17.50 -2.73 14.90
CA ARG A 95 -18.34 -3.84 15.39
C ARG A 95 -19.75 -3.28 15.63
N GLY A 96 -20.65 -3.50 14.68
CA GLY A 96 -21.93 -2.77 14.65
C GLY A 96 -21.67 -1.27 14.46
N THR A 97 -22.11 -0.45 15.40
CA THR A 97 -21.90 1.02 15.40
C THR A 97 -20.64 1.45 16.14
N GLN A 98 -19.96 0.54 16.83
CA GLN A 98 -18.80 0.87 17.65
C GLN A 98 -17.53 0.87 16.79
N PRO A 99 -16.74 1.97 16.75
CA PRO A 99 -15.45 2.00 16.11
C PRO A 99 -14.52 0.95 16.71
N PHE A 100 -13.75 0.25 15.86
CA PHE A 100 -12.86 -0.83 16.31
C PHE A 100 -11.42 -0.64 15.89
N ALA A 101 -11.16 -0.30 14.62
CA ALA A 101 -9.81 -0.09 14.14
C ALA A 101 -9.76 0.88 12.97
N THR A 102 -8.62 1.54 12.82
CA THR A 102 -8.27 2.33 11.63
C THR A 102 -6.93 1.85 11.11
N PHE A 103 -6.82 1.62 9.80
CA PHE A 103 -5.62 1.09 9.20
C PHE A 103 -5.54 1.40 7.71
N GLY A 104 -4.35 1.26 7.16
CA GLY A 104 -4.13 1.32 5.72
C GLY A 104 -2.83 0.67 5.31
N VAL A 105 -2.81 0.18 4.08
CA VAL A 105 -1.65 -0.47 3.48
C VAL A 105 -1.21 0.31 2.26
N MET A 106 0.08 0.57 2.17
CA MET A 106 0.75 1.19 1.02
C MET A 106 1.29 0.10 0.09
N GLY A 107 1.63 0.45 -1.16
CA GLY A 107 2.29 -0.48 -2.08
C GLY A 107 1.63 -0.63 -3.44
N GLY A 108 0.98 0.42 -3.93
CA GLY A 108 0.34 0.41 -5.25
C GLY A 108 -0.71 -0.68 -5.36
N GLN A 109 -0.57 -1.59 -6.31
CA GLN A 109 -1.53 -2.67 -6.57
C GLN A 109 -1.65 -3.69 -5.41
N TYR A 110 -0.62 -3.82 -4.57
CA TYR A 110 -0.65 -4.67 -3.38
C TYR A 110 -1.69 -4.22 -2.35
N GLN A 111 -2.09 -2.96 -2.36
CA GLN A 111 -2.93 -2.39 -1.30
C GLN A 111 -4.20 -3.20 -1.02
N SER A 112 -4.91 -3.67 -2.05
CA SER A 112 -6.13 -4.48 -1.87
C SER A 112 -5.85 -5.84 -1.19
N CYS A 113 -4.82 -6.54 -1.66
CA CYS A 113 -4.38 -7.81 -1.06
C CYS A 113 -3.87 -7.60 0.37
N GLY A 114 -3.12 -6.52 0.58
CA GLY A 114 -2.59 -6.14 1.88
C GLY A 114 -3.68 -5.82 2.90
N HIS A 115 -4.76 -5.15 2.47
CA HIS A 115 -5.94 -4.91 3.33
C HIS A 115 -6.64 -6.21 3.71
N ALA A 116 -6.92 -7.08 2.74
CA ALA A 116 -7.54 -8.38 3.01
C ALA A 116 -6.71 -9.20 4.00
N ARG A 117 -5.37 -9.22 3.81
CA ARG A 117 -4.45 -9.90 4.72
C ARG A 117 -4.45 -9.27 6.12
N ALA A 118 -4.41 -7.94 6.22
CA ALA A 118 -4.41 -7.25 7.51
C ALA A 118 -5.69 -7.56 8.31
N ILE A 119 -6.84 -7.55 7.64
CA ILE A 119 -8.13 -7.90 8.24
C ILE A 119 -8.13 -9.36 8.72
N SER A 120 -7.71 -10.30 7.87
CA SER A 120 -7.64 -11.72 8.24
C SER A 120 -6.67 -11.96 9.40
N ASN A 121 -5.48 -11.37 9.37
CA ASN A 121 -4.51 -11.49 10.47
C ASN A 121 -5.09 -10.95 11.79
N LEU A 122 -5.78 -9.83 11.74
CA LEU A 122 -6.39 -9.22 12.93
C LEU A 122 -7.59 -10.02 13.46
N LEU A 123 -8.51 -10.40 12.57
CA LEU A 123 -9.81 -10.96 12.98
C LEU A 123 -9.84 -12.48 13.03
N ASP A 124 -9.23 -13.17 12.06
CA ASP A 124 -9.26 -14.63 11.98
C ASP A 124 -8.14 -15.26 12.80
N TYR A 125 -6.97 -14.63 12.83
CA TYR A 125 -5.80 -15.14 13.57
C TYR A 125 -5.56 -14.44 14.91
N GLY A 126 -6.31 -13.38 15.24
CA GLY A 126 -6.22 -12.68 16.53
C GLY A 126 -4.87 -12.02 16.80
N MET A 127 -4.15 -11.64 15.73
CA MET A 127 -2.86 -10.97 15.87
C MET A 127 -3.04 -9.55 16.40
N ASP A 128 -2.10 -9.08 17.23
CA ASP A 128 -2.02 -7.69 17.62
C ASP A 128 -1.63 -6.78 16.43
N PRO A 129 -1.87 -5.45 16.50
CA PRO A 129 -1.58 -4.54 15.39
C PRO A 129 -0.14 -4.58 14.88
N GLN A 130 0.85 -4.75 15.76
CA GLN A 130 2.25 -4.82 15.35
C GLN A 130 2.53 -6.14 14.61
N ALA A 131 2.04 -7.27 15.12
CA ALA A 131 2.17 -8.57 14.46
C ALA A 131 1.46 -8.58 13.09
N VAL A 132 0.33 -7.89 12.95
CA VAL A 132 -0.37 -7.73 11.67
C VAL A 132 0.52 -7.06 10.62
N VAL A 133 1.19 -5.97 10.97
CA VAL A 133 2.01 -5.22 10.01
C VAL A 133 3.38 -5.86 9.79
N ASP A 134 3.94 -6.57 10.78
CA ASP A 134 5.21 -7.30 10.68
C ASP A 134 5.12 -8.54 9.80
N GLY A 135 3.96 -9.18 9.74
CA GLY A 135 3.76 -10.46 9.05
C GLY A 135 4.29 -10.46 7.62
N ALA A 136 5.05 -11.49 7.25
CA ALA A 136 5.63 -11.66 5.92
C ALA A 136 4.54 -11.64 4.84
N ARG A 137 4.83 -11.05 3.68
CA ARG A 137 3.87 -10.80 2.60
C ARG A 137 4.16 -11.60 1.36
N SER A 138 3.11 -11.87 0.60
CA SER A 138 3.21 -12.42 -0.75
C SER A 138 2.29 -11.64 -1.68
N PHE A 139 2.67 -11.55 -2.96
CA PHE A 139 1.89 -10.85 -3.96
C PHE A 139 2.07 -11.48 -5.35
N PRO A 140 1.00 -11.83 -6.07
CA PRO A 140 1.11 -12.29 -7.45
C PRO A 140 1.43 -11.10 -8.37
N GLN A 141 2.54 -11.18 -9.08
CA GLN A 141 2.98 -10.18 -10.04
C GLN A 141 3.72 -10.84 -11.20
N ASP A 142 3.45 -10.41 -12.44
CA ASP A 142 4.14 -10.84 -13.66
C ASP A 142 4.23 -12.36 -13.83
N GLY A 143 3.13 -13.06 -13.51
CA GLY A 143 3.02 -14.52 -13.61
C GLY A 143 3.79 -15.29 -12.53
N LYS A 144 4.34 -14.62 -11.54
CA LYS A 144 5.03 -15.21 -10.39
C LYS A 144 4.31 -14.86 -9.08
N LEU A 145 4.63 -15.59 -8.03
CA LEU A 145 4.26 -15.27 -6.66
C LEU A 145 5.50 -14.73 -5.93
N ASP A 146 5.53 -13.42 -5.74
CA ASP A 146 6.52 -12.76 -4.90
C ASP A 146 6.28 -13.14 -3.45
N VAL A 147 7.34 -13.57 -2.74
CA VAL A 147 7.26 -14.08 -1.37
C VAL A 147 8.39 -13.49 -0.55
N GLU A 148 8.07 -12.74 0.51
CA GLU A 148 9.05 -12.17 1.43
C GLU A 148 9.77 -13.25 2.27
N ARG A 149 10.95 -12.92 2.78
CA ARG A 149 11.83 -13.82 3.56
C ARG A 149 11.20 -14.38 4.84
N GLY A 150 10.13 -13.80 5.36
CA GLY A 150 9.48 -14.25 6.59
C GLY A 150 8.65 -15.53 6.48
N TYR A 151 8.46 -16.08 5.27
CA TYR A 151 7.83 -17.38 5.08
C TYR A 151 8.82 -18.52 5.35
N ASP A 152 8.39 -19.53 6.10
CA ASP A 152 9.18 -20.75 6.29
C ASP A 152 9.32 -21.57 5.00
N ALA A 153 10.42 -22.32 4.89
CA ALA A 153 10.74 -23.07 3.68
C ALA A 153 9.66 -24.14 3.33
N LYS A 154 8.96 -24.69 4.32
CA LYS A 154 7.90 -25.68 4.11
C LYS A 154 6.67 -25.03 3.46
N THR A 155 6.30 -23.84 3.90
CA THR A 155 5.21 -23.07 3.29
C THR A 155 5.55 -22.68 1.86
N VAL A 156 6.77 -22.20 1.60
CA VAL A 156 7.24 -21.85 0.25
C VAL A 156 7.22 -23.09 -0.67
N ALA A 157 7.73 -24.24 -0.19
CA ALA A 157 7.70 -25.48 -0.96
C ALA A 157 6.27 -25.95 -1.26
N LYS A 158 5.33 -25.80 -0.32
CA LYS A 158 3.93 -26.14 -0.53
C LYS A 158 3.29 -25.23 -1.57
N LEU A 159 3.52 -23.93 -1.53
CA LEU A 159 3.04 -22.99 -2.56
C LEU A 159 3.58 -23.35 -3.94
N SER A 160 4.86 -23.69 -4.05
CA SER A 160 5.46 -24.18 -5.30
C SER A 160 4.80 -25.47 -5.80
N SER A 161 4.52 -26.43 -4.91
CA SER A 161 3.84 -27.68 -5.27
C SER A 161 2.39 -27.48 -5.72
N MET A 162 1.77 -26.37 -5.36
CA MET A 162 0.44 -25.95 -5.82
C MET A 162 0.48 -25.28 -7.20
N GLY A 163 1.66 -25.15 -7.82
CA GLY A 163 1.84 -24.59 -9.15
C GLY A 163 2.24 -23.11 -9.19
N HIS A 164 2.53 -22.50 -8.05
CA HIS A 164 3.02 -21.12 -8.04
C HIS A 164 4.50 -21.05 -8.45
N ALA A 165 4.83 -20.22 -9.45
CA ALA A 165 6.20 -19.86 -9.77
C ALA A 165 6.71 -18.86 -8.72
N ILE A 166 7.48 -19.35 -7.74
CA ILE A 166 7.95 -18.55 -6.61
C ILE A 166 9.09 -17.61 -7.02
N ASN A 167 8.99 -16.36 -6.55
CA ASN A 167 10.07 -15.37 -6.61
C ASN A 167 10.36 -14.88 -5.18
N SER A 168 11.52 -15.22 -4.65
CA SER A 168 11.98 -14.83 -3.29
C SER A 168 13.10 -13.78 -3.32
N ASP A 169 13.60 -13.42 -4.48
CA ASP A 169 14.59 -12.36 -4.65
C ASP A 169 13.90 -11.01 -4.88
N ILE A 170 13.24 -10.56 -3.82
CA ILE A 170 12.41 -9.36 -3.85
C ILE A 170 12.74 -8.45 -2.66
N GLY A 171 12.49 -7.16 -2.85
CA GLY A 171 12.44 -6.18 -1.75
C GLY A 171 11.15 -6.29 -0.94
N PRO A 172 11.01 -5.45 0.08
CA PRO A 172 9.82 -5.39 0.92
C PRO A 172 8.55 -5.08 0.11
N ILE A 173 7.45 -5.76 0.42
CA ILE A 173 6.16 -5.57 -0.24
C ILE A 173 5.32 -4.57 0.57
N GLY A 174 5.14 -3.37 0.02
CA GLY A 174 4.27 -2.35 0.60
C GLY A 174 4.69 -1.86 1.98
N GLY A 175 3.74 -1.47 2.78
CA GLY A 175 3.86 -1.00 4.16
C GLY A 175 2.48 -0.81 4.76
N GLY A 176 2.37 -0.72 6.09
CA GLY A 176 1.08 -0.54 6.74
C GLY A 176 1.19 0.15 8.09
N GLN A 177 0.10 0.80 8.51
CA GLN A 177 -0.06 1.37 9.83
C GLN A 177 -1.44 1.00 10.35
N MET A 178 -1.56 0.76 11.65
CA MET A 178 -2.83 0.35 12.25
C MET A 178 -2.94 0.89 13.68
N ILE A 179 -4.16 1.29 14.06
CA ILE A 179 -4.55 1.51 15.46
C ILE A 179 -5.82 0.71 15.72
N VAL A 180 -5.81 -0.09 16.78
CA VAL A 180 -6.98 -0.81 17.30
C VAL A 180 -7.42 -0.13 18.60
N LEU A 181 -8.74 0.04 18.75
CA LEU A 181 -9.36 0.50 19.98
C LEU A 181 -9.66 -0.71 20.86
N ASP A 182 -8.88 -0.87 21.91
CA ASP A 182 -9.13 -1.88 22.94
C ASP A 182 -10.14 -1.32 23.96
N HIS A 183 -11.40 -1.62 23.71
CA HIS A 183 -12.49 -1.13 24.55
C HIS A 183 -12.54 -1.77 25.92
N ASP A 184 -12.01 -2.99 26.07
CA ASP A 184 -12.02 -3.72 27.33
C ASP A 184 -11.01 -3.11 28.33
N ASN A 185 -9.87 -2.68 27.82
CA ASN A 185 -8.82 -2.04 28.61
C ASN A 185 -8.83 -0.50 28.52
N GLY A 186 -9.68 0.07 27.68
CA GLY A 186 -9.83 1.52 27.49
C GLY A 186 -8.62 2.18 26.79
N CYS A 187 -7.75 1.42 26.14
CA CYS A 187 -6.51 1.92 25.53
C CYS A 187 -6.53 1.82 23.98
N LEU A 188 -5.54 2.44 23.37
CA LEU A 188 -5.25 2.35 21.95
C LEU A 188 -4.00 1.51 21.73
N VAL A 189 -4.05 0.57 20.80
CA VAL A 189 -2.92 -0.29 20.45
C VAL A 189 -2.49 0.03 19.02
N GLY A 190 -1.28 0.58 18.86
CA GLY A 190 -0.73 0.99 17.58
C GLY A 190 0.30 -0.01 17.04
N GLY A 191 0.33 -0.18 15.71
CA GLY A 191 1.37 -0.93 15.00
C GLY A 191 1.91 -0.12 13.82
N SER A 192 3.24 -0.06 13.67
CA SER A 192 3.93 0.61 12.58
C SER A 192 4.83 -0.36 11.82
N ASP A 193 4.72 -0.36 10.51
CA ASP A 193 5.42 -1.30 9.63
C ASP A 193 6.92 -1.02 9.56
N PRO A 194 7.79 -1.97 9.91
CA PRO A 194 9.24 -1.80 9.88
C PRO A 194 9.81 -1.68 8.46
N ARG A 195 9.01 -1.95 7.43
CA ARG A 195 9.41 -1.76 6.02
C ARG A 195 9.42 -0.29 5.60
N LYS A 196 8.93 0.61 6.46
CA LYS A 196 8.80 2.04 6.22
C LYS A 196 9.36 2.83 7.41
N ASP A 197 9.77 4.07 7.15
CA ASP A 197 10.18 5.03 8.17
C ASP A 197 8.93 5.58 8.89
N GLY A 198 8.28 4.72 9.63
CA GLY A 198 7.09 5.06 10.39
C GLY A 198 7.29 4.80 11.87
N ILE A 199 6.39 5.35 12.69
CA ILE A 199 6.39 5.13 14.13
C ILE A 199 4.95 5.15 14.66
N ALA A 200 4.65 4.30 15.65
CA ALA A 200 3.44 4.40 16.45
C ALA A 200 3.78 5.20 17.72
N LEU A 201 3.06 6.30 17.94
CA LEU A 201 3.23 7.18 19.10
C LEU A 201 1.91 7.30 19.86
N GLY A 202 2.00 7.30 21.18
CA GLY A 202 0.90 7.56 22.09
C GLY A 202 1.34 8.50 23.22
N TYR A 203 0.38 9.19 23.84
CA TYR A 203 0.59 10.09 24.98
C TYR A 203 -0.64 10.08 25.89
#